data_beb3402e6b60cbc0681e8ffca76e6cf1
#
_entry.id   beb3402e6b60cbc0681e8ffca76e6cf1
#
_cell.length_a   1.000
_cell.length_b   1.000
_cell.length_c   1.000
_cell.angle_alpha   90.00
_cell.angle_beta   90.00
_cell.angle_gamma   90.00
#
_symmetry.space_group_name_H-M   'P 1'
#
loop_
_entity.id
_entity.type
_entity.pdbx_description
1 polymer ?
#
loop_
_entity_poly.entity_id
_entity_poly.type
_entity_poly.pdbx_seq_one_letter_code
_entity_poly.pdbx_strand_id
1 'polypeptide(L)'
;MPARLVWSNQARTDLLEIYAMIGLEQPAAAERYFDRIEDKASLRRSQPRMGVRRSDIRPSMRMLIESPYLILYRTDPDTDDGTVRAVEIIRIIDGRRDLRGIF
;
A
#
# COMPACT_ATOMS: atom_id res chain seq x y z
N MET A 1 -10.79 15.50 10.40
CA MET A 1 -10.61 15.53 8.94
C MET A 1 -9.79 14.34 8.50
N PRO A 2 -10.06 13.76 7.31
CA PRO A 2 -9.24 12.66 6.81
C PRO A 2 -7.80 13.10 6.60
N ALA A 3 -6.88 12.16 6.75
CA ALA A 3 -5.48 12.39 6.45
C ALA A 3 -5.28 12.59 4.94
N ARG A 4 -4.21 13.29 4.57
CA ARG A 4 -3.81 13.42 3.17
C ARG A 4 -3.20 12.11 2.70
N LEU A 5 -3.61 11.61 1.54
CA LEU A 5 -3.05 10.41 0.95
C LEU A 5 -1.97 10.79 -0.07
N VAL A 6 -0.79 10.23 0.09
CA VAL A 6 0.34 10.45 -0.82
C VAL A 6 0.84 9.09 -1.32
N TRP A 7 1.04 8.98 -2.63
CA TRP A 7 1.66 7.81 -3.25
C TRP A 7 3.10 8.15 -3.59
N SER A 8 4.04 7.32 -3.13
CA SER A 8 5.42 7.47 -3.59
C SER A 8 5.51 7.17 -5.09
N ASN A 9 6.55 7.68 -5.74
CA ASN A 9 6.77 7.37 -7.16
C ASN A 9 6.94 5.87 -7.37
N GLN A 10 7.64 5.19 -6.46
CA GLN A 10 7.85 3.76 -6.56
C GLN A 10 6.53 2.99 -6.41
N ALA A 11 5.67 3.40 -5.49
CA ALA A 11 4.36 2.75 -5.32
C ALA A 11 3.48 2.90 -6.56
N ARG A 12 3.52 4.08 -7.19
CA ARG A 12 2.80 4.30 -8.46
C ARG A 12 3.32 3.40 -9.55
N THR A 13 4.63 3.29 -9.68
CA THR A 13 5.28 2.41 -10.65
C THR A 13 4.89 0.95 -10.37
N ASP A 14 4.95 0.53 -9.10
CA ASP A 14 4.55 -0.82 -8.71
C ASP A 14 3.13 -1.14 -9.16
N LEU A 15 2.19 -0.23 -8.91
CA LEU A 15 0.78 -0.44 -9.25
C LEU A 15 0.59 -0.54 -10.76
N LEU A 16 1.25 0.31 -11.54
CA LEU A 16 1.17 0.28 -12.98
C LEU A 16 1.78 -0.99 -13.57
N GLU A 17 2.87 -1.47 -13.01
CA GLU A 17 3.50 -2.73 -13.44
C GLU A 17 2.60 -3.92 -13.16
N ILE A 18 1.95 -3.96 -12.00
CA ILE A 18 0.98 -5.01 -11.67
C ILE A 18 -0.19 -4.98 -12.65
N TYR A 19 -0.72 -3.79 -12.91
CA TYR A 19 -1.82 -3.60 -13.86
C TYR A 19 -1.44 -4.13 -15.25
N ALA A 20 -0.28 -3.73 -15.75
CA ALA A 20 0.19 -4.14 -17.07
C ALA A 20 0.42 -5.64 -17.17
N MET A 21 1.05 -6.23 -16.14
CA MET A 21 1.35 -7.66 -16.13
C MET A 21 0.08 -8.51 -16.14
N ILE A 22 -0.88 -8.19 -15.29
CA ILE A 22 -2.16 -8.93 -15.24
C ILE A 22 -2.94 -8.69 -16.53
N GLY A 23 -2.92 -7.45 -17.04
CA GLY A 23 -3.68 -7.04 -18.20
C GLY A 23 -3.27 -7.72 -19.50
N LEU A 24 -2.05 -8.24 -19.57
CA LEU A 24 -1.59 -8.98 -20.76
C LEU A 24 -2.48 -10.18 -21.07
N GLU A 25 -2.98 -10.88 -20.04
CA GLU A 25 -3.79 -12.07 -20.22
C GLU A 25 -5.23 -11.88 -19.71
N GLN A 26 -5.44 -11.03 -18.72
CA GLN A 26 -6.72 -10.87 -18.05
C GLN A 26 -7.05 -9.39 -17.79
N PRO A 27 -7.46 -8.63 -18.83
CA PRO A 27 -7.71 -7.18 -18.67
C PRO A 27 -8.72 -6.84 -17.59
N ALA A 28 -9.81 -7.59 -17.49
CA ALA A 28 -10.83 -7.34 -16.47
C ALA A 28 -10.31 -7.59 -15.06
N ALA A 29 -9.45 -8.60 -14.88
CA ALA A 29 -8.82 -8.88 -13.59
C ALA A 29 -7.85 -7.76 -13.21
N ALA A 30 -7.11 -7.22 -14.18
CA ALA A 30 -6.19 -6.10 -13.95
C ALA A 30 -6.93 -4.89 -13.38
N GLU A 31 -8.08 -4.54 -13.97
CA GLU A 31 -8.90 -3.44 -13.47
C GLU A 31 -9.43 -3.69 -12.07
N ARG A 32 -9.87 -4.91 -11.78
CA ARG A 32 -10.36 -5.25 -10.43
C ARG A 32 -9.27 -5.11 -9.37
N TYR A 33 -8.06 -5.60 -9.65
CA TYR A 33 -6.94 -5.46 -8.71
C TYR A 33 -6.52 -4.02 -8.54
N PHE A 34 -6.46 -3.26 -9.62
CA PHE A 34 -6.14 -1.84 -9.56
C PHE A 34 -7.11 -1.09 -8.66
N ASP A 35 -8.41 -1.28 -8.89
CA ASP A 35 -9.47 -0.61 -8.12
C ASP A 35 -9.42 -1.02 -6.65
N ARG A 36 -9.25 -2.30 -6.35
CA ARG A 36 -9.19 -2.80 -4.97
C ARG A 36 -7.99 -2.24 -4.21
N ILE A 37 -6.85 -2.17 -4.87
CA ILE A 37 -5.64 -1.62 -4.23
C ILE A 37 -5.83 -0.13 -3.96
N GLU A 38 -6.34 0.62 -4.95
CA GLU A 38 -6.62 2.05 -4.76
C GLU A 38 -7.64 2.29 -3.65
N ASP A 39 -8.72 1.54 -3.64
CA ASP A 39 -9.78 1.69 -2.62
C ASP A 39 -9.24 1.39 -1.23
N LYS A 40 -8.47 0.31 -1.10
CA LYS A 40 -7.88 -0.08 0.18
C LYS A 40 -6.91 0.98 0.68
N ALA A 41 -6.09 1.55 -0.20
CA ALA A 41 -5.20 2.65 0.14
C ALA A 41 -5.98 3.90 0.56
N SER A 42 -7.03 4.24 -0.18
CA SER A 42 -7.85 5.44 0.10
C SER A 42 -8.55 5.38 1.45
N LEU A 43 -8.97 4.20 1.90
CA LEU A 43 -9.58 4.01 3.21
C LEU A 43 -8.64 4.39 4.35
N ARG A 44 -7.33 4.38 4.13
CA ARG A 44 -6.34 4.77 5.16
C ARG A 44 -6.44 6.24 5.52
N ARG A 45 -7.06 7.08 4.69
CA ARG A 45 -7.28 8.50 5.03
C ARG A 45 -8.15 8.65 6.27
N SER A 46 -9.14 7.79 6.45
CA SER A 46 -10.04 7.80 7.62
C SER A 46 -9.67 6.73 8.65
N GLN A 47 -8.90 5.73 8.27
CA GLN A 47 -8.50 4.61 9.11
C GLN A 47 -6.99 4.36 8.99
N PRO A 48 -6.16 5.34 9.38
CA PRO A 48 -4.73 5.29 9.06
C PRO A 48 -3.97 4.17 9.78
N ARG A 49 -4.50 3.66 10.88
CA ARG A 49 -3.81 2.65 11.70
C ARG A 49 -4.35 1.23 11.52
N MET A 50 -5.19 0.99 10.51
CA MET A 50 -5.77 -0.34 10.29
C MET A 50 -4.74 -1.37 9.83
N GLY A 51 -3.67 -0.96 9.19
CA GLY A 51 -2.60 -1.87 8.77
C GLY A 51 -1.79 -2.37 9.94
N VAL A 52 -1.30 -3.61 9.83
CA VAL A 52 -0.45 -4.23 10.84
C VAL A 52 0.94 -3.62 10.77
N ARG A 53 1.52 -3.29 11.94
CA ARG A 53 2.91 -2.83 11.98
C ARG A 53 3.84 -3.95 11.52
N ARG A 54 4.77 -3.59 10.67
CA ARG A 54 5.80 -4.49 10.14
C ARG A 54 7.19 -3.88 10.37
N SER A 55 7.52 -3.71 11.65
CA SER A 55 8.82 -3.15 12.06
C SER A 55 10.00 -4.03 11.63
N ASP A 56 9.74 -5.30 11.37
CA ASP A 56 10.72 -6.24 10.80
C ASP A 56 11.15 -5.84 9.37
N ILE A 57 10.29 -5.11 8.63
CA ILE A 57 10.63 -4.59 7.31
C ILE A 57 11.33 -3.24 7.48
N ARG A 58 10.68 -2.29 8.16
CA ARG A 58 11.21 -0.97 8.52
C ARG A 58 10.49 -0.47 9.77
N PRO A 59 11.15 0.38 10.61
CA PRO A 59 10.59 0.78 11.90
C PRO A 59 9.19 1.39 11.85
N SER A 60 8.86 2.17 10.84
CA SER A 60 7.56 2.85 10.73
C SER A 60 6.61 2.21 9.74
N MET A 61 6.95 1.02 9.24
CA MET A 61 6.16 0.37 8.20
C MET A 61 4.89 -0.25 8.73
N ARG A 62 3.80 -0.06 8.01
CA ARG A 62 2.53 -0.77 8.19
C ARG A 62 2.16 -1.48 6.89
N MET A 63 1.36 -2.54 7.01
CA MET A 63 1.03 -3.39 5.87
C MET A 63 -0.46 -3.71 5.84
N LEU A 64 -1.01 -3.67 4.63
CA LEU A 64 -2.32 -4.20 4.30
C LEU A 64 -2.16 -5.30 3.27
N ILE A 65 -3.12 -6.21 3.23
CA ILE A 65 -3.12 -7.33 2.29
C ILE A 65 -4.27 -7.17 1.31
N GLU A 66 -3.95 -7.18 0.03
CA GLU A 66 -4.89 -7.42 -1.07
C GLU A 66 -4.31 -8.57 -1.88
N SER A 67 -4.58 -9.79 -1.42
CA SER A 67 -3.91 -11.01 -1.87
C SER A 67 -3.87 -11.16 -3.39
N PRO A 68 -2.72 -11.45 -3.98
CA PRO A 68 -1.43 -11.80 -3.38
C PRO A 68 -0.54 -10.58 -3.06
N TYR A 69 -1.07 -9.37 -3.18
CA TYR A 69 -0.29 -8.13 -3.06
C TYR A 69 -0.30 -7.60 -1.65
N LEU A 70 0.80 -6.93 -1.28
CA LEU A 70 0.95 -6.24 -0.01
C LEU A 70 1.07 -4.76 -0.29
N ILE A 71 0.33 -3.95 0.49
CA ILE A 71 0.40 -2.49 0.44
C ILE A 71 1.21 -2.05 1.64
N LEU A 72 2.41 -1.51 1.39
CA LEU A 72 3.28 -1.00 2.45
C LEU A 72 3.11 0.50 2.55
N TYR A 73 2.79 0.99 3.75
CA TYR A 73 2.55 2.41 3.96
C TYR A 73 3.05 2.84 5.34
N ARG A 74 3.12 4.16 5.55
CA ARG A 74 3.43 4.74 6.85
C ARG A 74 2.49 5.92 7.11
N THR A 75 2.39 6.29 8.39
CA THR A 75 1.61 7.44 8.81
C THR A 75 2.53 8.57 9.24
N ASP A 76 2.05 9.81 9.12
CA ASP A 76 2.73 11.00 9.63
C ASP A 76 1.75 11.78 10.51
N PRO A 77 2.00 11.90 11.81
CA PRO A 77 3.09 11.26 12.57
C PRO A 77 2.90 9.75 12.72
N ASP A 78 4.01 9.04 12.97
CA ASP A 78 4.00 7.60 13.23
C ASP A 78 3.75 7.34 14.71
N THR A 79 2.50 7.49 15.12
CA THR A 79 2.07 7.35 16.51
C THR A 79 0.94 6.34 16.59
N ASP A 80 0.67 5.85 17.82
CA ASP A 80 -0.42 4.90 18.06
C ASP A 80 -1.74 5.59 18.37
N ASP A 81 -1.71 6.88 18.64
CA ASP A 81 -2.91 7.68 18.92
C ASP A 81 -2.75 9.10 18.37
N GLY A 82 -3.82 9.89 18.50
CA GLY A 82 -3.84 11.26 18.03
C GLY A 82 -4.11 11.39 16.53
N THR A 83 -4.09 12.62 16.06
CA THR A 83 -4.41 12.95 14.67
C THR A 83 -3.27 12.57 13.74
N VAL A 84 -3.59 11.87 12.64
CA VAL A 84 -2.67 11.59 11.55
C VAL A 84 -2.92 12.61 10.44
N ARG A 85 -1.87 13.31 10.01
CA ARG A 85 -1.96 14.34 8.97
C ARG A 85 -1.85 13.75 7.57
N ALA A 86 -1.03 12.72 7.40
CA ALA A 86 -0.78 12.14 6.08
C ALA A 86 -0.53 10.62 6.19
N VAL A 87 -0.90 9.94 5.13
CA VAL A 87 -0.60 8.52 4.90
C VAL A 87 0.19 8.45 3.60
N GLU A 88 1.36 7.84 3.64
CA GLU A 88 2.17 7.64 2.44
C GLU A 88 2.21 6.16 2.06
N ILE A 89 1.72 5.86 0.85
CA ILE A 89 1.86 4.52 0.27
C ILE A 89 3.27 4.41 -0.29
N ILE A 90 4.07 3.48 0.25
CA ILE A 90 5.50 3.39 -0.04
C ILE A 90 5.80 2.38 -1.14
N ARG A 91 5.19 1.19 -1.06
CA ARG A 91 5.35 0.14 -2.06
C ARG A 91 4.08 -0.69 -2.19
N ILE A 92 3.85 -1.22 -3.39
CA ILE A 92 2.91 -2.31 -3.64
C ILE A 92 3.75 -3.47 -4.15
N ILE A 93 3.74 -4.58 -3.43
CA ILE A 93 4.61 -5.71 -3.77
C ILE A 93 3.82 -7.02 -3.80
N ASP A 94 4.34 -7.99 -4.57
CA ASP A 94 3.81 -9.34 -4.56
C ASP A 94 4.30 -10.04 -3.28
N GLY A 95 3.36 -10.44 -2.43
CA GLY A 95 3.67 -11.03 -1.13
C GLY A 95 4.34 -12.40 -1.18
N ARG A 96 4.43 -13.00 -2.38
CA ARG A 96 5.16 -14.26 -2.57
C ARG A 96 6.67 -14.06 -2.72
N ARG A 97 7.11 -12.80 -2.88
CA ARG A 97 8.54 -12.46 -2.99
C ARG A 97 9.18 -12.36 -1.61
N ASP A 98 10.50 -12.53 -1.57
CA ASP A 98 11.28 -12.30 -0.35
C ASP A 98 11.34 -10.79 -0.07
N LEU A 99 10.72 -10.36 1.02
CA LEU A 99 10.61 -8.96 1.38
C LEU A 99 11.93 -8.36 1.86
N ARG A 100 12.88 -9.20 2.29
CA ARG A 100 14.16 -8.72 2.85
C ARG A 100 15.03 -8.02 1.80
N GLY A 101 14.85 -8.33 0.54
CA GLY A 101 15.62 -7.75 -0.55
C GLY A 101 15.02 -6.50 -1.17
N ILE A 102 13.87 -6.01 -0.68
CA ILE A 102 13.13 -4.91 -1.32
C ILE A 102 13.63 -3.54 -0.84
N PHE A 103 14.16 -3.46 0.36
CA PHE A 103 14.63 -2.19 0.95
C PHE A 103 16.12 -2.19 1.24
#